data_021400c7cb78030f496799c1e53cf8d0
#
_entry.id   021400c7cb78030f496799c1e53cf8d0
#
_cell.length_a   1.000
_cell.length_b   1.000
_cell.length_c   1.000
_cell.angle_alpha   90.00
_cell.angle_beta   90.00
_cell.angle_gamma   90.00
#
_symmetry.space_group_name_H-M   'P 1'
#
loop_
_entity.id
_entity.type
_entity.pdbx_description
1 polymer ?
#
loop_
_entity_poly.entity_id
_entity_poly.type
_entity_poly.pdbx_seq_one_letter_code
_entity_poly.pdbx_strand_id
1 'polypeptide(L)'
;MFFLQALKGQRAQVADLSSTHALLKKLQFLFELPTKLNNCIDEENWPLGVKFYVKAERVLLQYQHMPSFRGIKNDCDAIMEQLKLKLKHRLDDHENSSPQTMADSVHLLLQLKEPVQELCDSYLSTSRIKLQESLNNLSRQVEVFITYTLIYFWF
;
A
#
# COMPACT_ATOMS: atom_id res chain seq x y z
N MET A 1 5.60 50.71 -27.54
CA MET A 1 4.61 50.28 -26.52
C MET A 1 3.74 49.10 -26.97
N PHE A 2 3.34 49.00 -28.22
CA PHE A 2 2.49 47.87 -28.72
C PHE A 2 3.10 46.48 -28.63
N PHE A 3 4.39 46.34 -28.83
CA PHE A 3 5.08 45.02 -28.77
C PHE A 3 5.04 44.38 -27.38
N LEU A 4 5.20 45.15 -26.32
CA LEU A 4 5.14 44.64 -24.94
C LEU A 4 3.73 44.21 -24.51
N GLN A 5 2.69 44.83 -25.09
CA GLN A 5 1.30 44.49 -24.82
C GLN A 5 0.87 43.23 -25.55
N ALA A 6 1.36 43.00 -26.78
CA ALA A 6 1.15 41.77 -27.53
C ALA A 6 1.86 40.56 -26.83
N LEU A 7 3.08 40.75 -26.35
CA LEU A 7 3.81 39.72 -25.58
C LEU A 7 3.15 39.37 -24.24
N LYS A 8 2.52 40.32 -23.57
CA LYS A 8 1.74 40.06 -22.34
C LYS A 8 0.49 39.24 -22.63
N GLY A 9 -0.22 39.52 -23.73
CA GLY A 9 -1.38 38.74 -24.16
C GLY A 9 -1.02 37.30 -24.52
N GLN A 10 0.06 37.08 -25.26
CA GLN A 10 0.53 35.76 -25.61
C GLN A 10 1.00 34.96 -24.36
N ARG A 11 1.67 35.57 -23.41
CA ARG A 11 2.05 34.95 -22.14
C ARG A 11 0.83 34.53 -21.31
N ALA A 12 -0.21 35.34 -21.25
CA ALA A 12 -1.45 34.99 -20.56
C ALA A 12 -2.14 33.79 -21.23
N GLN A 13 -2.23 33.78 -22.56
CA GLN A 13 -2.78 32.62 -23.31
C GLN A 13 -1.98 31.33 -23.12
N VAL A 14 -0.67 31.42 -23.13
CA VAL A 14 0.20 30.28 -22.85
C VAL A 14 0.03 29.75 -21.42
N ALA A 15 -0.11 30.66 -20.45
CA ALA A 15 -0.37 30.27 -19.06
C ALA A 15 -1.73 29.58 -18.90
N ASP A 16 -2.78 30.07 -19.55
CA ASP A 16 -4.11 29.46 -19.55
C ASP A 16 -4.12 28.10 -20.23
N LEU A 17 -3.47 27.95 -21.38
CA LEU A 17 -3.31 26.68 -22.08
C LEU A 17 -2.54 25.67 -21.24
N SER A 18 -1.47 26.09 -20.57
CA SER A 18 -0.68 25.24 -19.67
C SER A 18 -1.51 24.79 -18.46
N SER A 19 -2.29 25.70 -17.87
CA SER A 19 -3.21 25.37 -16.76
C SER A 19 -4.28 24.37 -17.18
N THR A 20 -4.91 24.60 -18.33
CA THR A 20 -5.93 23.71 -18.89
C THR A 20 -5.36 22.34 -19.21
N HIS A 21 -4.17 22.26 -19.77
CA HIS A 21 -3.48 21.00 -20.06
C HIS A 21 -3.15 20.23 -18.77
N ALA A 22 -2.70 20.92 -17.72
CA ALA A 22 -2.45 20.30 -16.43
C ALA A 22 -3.72 19.74 -15.77
N LEU A 23 -4.85 20.45 -15.92
CA LEU A 23 -6.15 19.96 -15.47
C LEU A 23 -6.60 18.73 -16.25
N LEU A 24 -6.48 18.72 -17.58
CA LEU A 24 -6.82 17.58 -18.41
C LEU A 24 -6.01 16.35 -18.04
N LYS A 25 -4.70 16.48 -17.80
CA LYS A 25 -3.85 15.38 -17.32
C LYS A 25 -4.30 14.84 -15.96
N LYS A 26 -4.70 15.70 -15.04
CA LYS A 26 -5.23 15.28 -13.75
C LYS A 26 -6.54 14.52 -13.90
N LEU A 27 -7.44 15.00 -14.75
CA LEU A 27 -8.71 14.33 -15.03
C LEU A 27 -8.47 12.96 -15.69
N GLN A 28 -7.61 12.90 -16.71
CA GLN A 28 -7.24 11.64 -17.35
C GLN A 28 -6.68 10.63 -16.34
N PHE A 29 -5.77 11.07 -15.46
CA PHE A 29 -5.24 10.22 -14.39
C PHE A 29 -6.34 9.64 -13.51
N LEU A 30 -7.36 10.45 -13.13
CA LEU A 30 -8.46 10.00 -12.28
C LEU A 30 -9.36 8.98 -13.01
N PHE A 31 -9.64 9.16 -14.30
CA PHE A 31 -10.40 8.20 -15.09
C PHE A 31 -9.67 6.85 -15.29
N GLU A 32 -8.35 6.89 -15.39
CA GLU A 32 -7.52 5.68 -15.53
C GLU A 32 -7.18 5.03 -14.18
N LEU A 33 -7.53 5.68 -13.06
CA LEU A 33 -7.09 5.26 -11.72
C LEU A 33 -7.54 3.84 -11.37
N PRO A 34 -8.81 3.40 -11.55
CA PRO A 34 -9.22 2.04 -11.21
C PRO A 34 -8.40 0.98 -11.95
N THR A 35 -8.14 1.20 -13.24
CA THR A 35 -7.31 0.30 -14.06
C THR A 35 -5.87 0.25 -13.55
N LYS A 36 -5.29 1.41 -13.20
CA LYS A 36 -3.92 1.48 -12.66
C LYS A 36 -3.81 0.79 -11.29
N LEU A 37 -4.84 0.90 -10.45
CA LEU A 37 -4.86 0.22 -9.16
C LEU A 37 -4.94 -1.30 -9.34
N ASN A 38 -5.80 -1.80 -10.21
CA ASN A 38 -5.86 -3.24 -10.51
C ASN A 38 -4.52 -3.77 -11.01
N ASN A 39 -3.89 -3.08 -11.98
CA ASN A 39 -2.58 -3.47 -12.48
C ASN A 39 -1.52 -3.51 -11.35
N CYS A 40 -1.52 -2.54 -10.44
CA CYS A 40 -0.60 -2.55 -9.28
C CYS A 40 -0.86 -3.73 -8.34
N ILE A 41 -2.12 -4.18 -8.21
CA ILE A 41 -2.47 -5.34 -7.37
C ILE A 41 -2.04 -6.64 -8.06
N ASP A 42 -2.25 -6.76 -9.37
CA ASP A 42 -1.89 -7.94 -10.17
C ASP A 42 -0.38 -8.11 -10.29
N GLU A 43 0.37 -7.00 -10.38
CA GLU A 43 1.83 -6.96 -10.39
C GLU A 43 2.46 -7.04 -8.99
N GLU A 44 1.66 -7.19 -7.93
CA GLU A 44 2.07 -7.15 -6.52
C GLU A 44 2.81 -5.86 -6.10
N ASN A 45 2.68 -4.80 -6.89
CA ASN A 45 3.26 -3.50 -6.59
C ASN A 45 2.32 -2.65 -5.71
N TRP A 46 1.97 -3.20 -4.57
CA TRP A 46 0.99 -2.62 -3.64
C TRP A 46 1.37 -1.24 -3.11
N PRO A 47 2.67 -0.94 -2.80
CA PRO A 47 3.05 0.40 -2.35
C PRO A 47 2.74 1.49 -3.38
N LEU A 48 2.90 1.18 -4.67
CA LEU A 48 2.58 2.11 -5.75
C LEU A 48 1.08 2.33 -5.87
N GLY A 49 0.27 1.27 -5.77
CA GLY A 49 -1.19 1.34 -5.78
C GLY A 49 -1.72 2.23 -4.65
N VAL A 50 -1.28 1.98 -3.40
CA VAL A 50 -1.64 2.79 -2.24
C VAL A 50 -1.24 4.26 -2.43
N LYS A 51 -0.05 4.52 -2.95
CA LYS A 51 0.43 5.88 -3.23
C LYS A 51 -0.45 6.59 -4.27
N PHE A 52 -0.90 5.91 -5.31
CA PHE A 52 -1.83 6.48 -6.30
C PHE A 52 -3.17 6.80 -5.67
N TYR A 53 -3.74 5.87 -4.90
CA TYR A 53 -5.03 6.04 -4.23
C TYR A 53 -5.00 7.22 -3.24
N VAL A 54 -4.03 7.28 -2.33
CA VAL A 54 -3.91 8.35 -1.32
C VAL A 54 -3.77 9.73 -1.97
N LYS A 55 -3.04 9.83 -3.09
CA LYS A 55 -2.94 11.10 -3.84
C LYS A 55 -4.25 11.51 -4.50
N ALA A 56 -5.00 10.53 -5.03
CA ALA A 56 -6.24 10.79 -5.75
C ALA A 56 -7.43 10.99 -4.80
N GLU A 57 -7.44 10.37 -3.63
CA GLU A 57 -8.54 10.38 -2.67
C GLU A 57 -9.05 11.79 -2.37
N ARG A 58 -8.12 12.73 -2.10
CA ARG A 58 -8.48 14.12 -1.80
C ARG A 58 -9.24 14.78 -2.96
N VAL A 59 -8.81 14.54 -4.18
CA VAL A 59 -9.44 15.10 -5.39
C VAL A 59 -10.79 14.42 -5.64
N LEU A 60 -10.87 13.11 -5.51
CA LEU A 60 -12.12 12.35 -5.67
C LEU A 60 -13.18 12.79 -4.64
N LEU A 61 -12.78 13.02 -3.39
CA LEU A 61 -13.66 13.56 -2.35
C LEU A 61 -14.17 14.96 -2.69
N GLN A 62 -13.33 15.83 -3.23
CA GLN A 62 -13.72 17.20 -3.63
C GLN A 62 -14.79 17.18 -4.72
N TYR A 63 -14.72 16.25 -5.68
CA TYR A 63 -15.62 16.15 -6.83
C TYR A 63 -16.68 15.06 -6.70
N GLN A 64 -16.88 14.48 -5.51
CA GLN A 64 -17.85 13.38 -5.28
C GLN A 64 -19.32 13.74 -5.57
N HIS A 65 -19.64 15.05 -5.65
CA HIS A 65 -20.97 15.54 -6.02
C HIS A 65 -21.29 15.25 -7.49
N MET A 66 -20.28 15.02 -8.34
CA MET A 66 -20.45 14.67 -9.75
C MET A 66 -20.58 13.14 -9.91
N PRO A 67 -21.63 12.63 -10.59
CA PRO A 67 -21.89 11.17 -10.68
C PRO A 67 -20.71 10.35 -11.21
N SER A 68 -20.01 10.85 -12.24
CA SER A 68 -18.86 10.17 -12.83
C SER A 68 -17.70 9.98 -11.82
N PHE A 69 -17.38 11.01 -11.02
CA PHE A 69 -16.32 10.91 -10.03
C PHE A 69 -16.72 10.06 -8.82
N ARG A 70 -18.02 10.04 -8.48
CA ARG A 70 -18.54 9.13 -7.46
C ARG A 70 -18.38 7.67 -7.88
N GLY A 71 -18.68 7.34 -9.14
CA GLY A 71 -18.43 6.00 -9.69
C GLY A 71 -16.98 5.59 -9.58
N ILE A 72 -16.06 6.42 -10.07
CA ILE A 72 -14.61 6.19 -9.99
C ILE A 72 -14.16 5.98 -8.53
N LYS A 73 -14.66 6.82 -7.60
CA LYS A 73 -14.33 6.69 -6.19
C LYS A 73 -14.77 5.34 -5.63
N ASN A 74 -16.01 4.93 -5.89
CA ASN A 74 -16.55 3.66 -5.42
C ASN A 74 -15.75 2.47 -5.97
N ASP A 75 -15.37 2.51 -7.26
CA ASP A 75 -14.53 1.47 -7.87
C ASP A 75 -13.15 1.41 -7.21
N CYS A 76 -12.52 2.57 -6.99
CA CYS A 76 -11.23 2.64 -6.31
C CYS A 76 -11.31 2.15 -4.85
N ASP A 77 -12.37 2.52 -4.13
CA ASP A 77 -12.58 2.08 -2.75
C ASP A 77 -12.75 0.55 -2.69
N ALA A 78 -13.53 -0.04 -3.60
CA ALA A 78 -13.71 -1.49 -3.69
C ALA A 78 -12.38 -2.22 -3.96
N ILE A 79 -11.56 -1.70 -4.87
CA ILE A 79 -10.23 -2.24 -5.17
C ILE A 79 -9.32 -2.15 -3.94
N MET A 80 -9.34 -1.03 -3.20
CA MET A 80 -8.54 -0.86 -1.99
C MET A 80 -9.01 -1.75 -0.84
N GLU A 81 -10.31 -2.01 -0.70
CA GLU A 81 -10.80 -2.98 0.27
C GLU A 81 -10.31 -4.42 -0.01
N GLN A 82 -10.25 -4.82 -1.28
CA GLN A 82 -9.63 -6.10 -1.66
C GLN A 82 -8.14 -6.14 -1.29
N LEU A 83 -7.41 -5.04 -1.53
CA LEU A 83 -6.02 -4.94 -1.14
C LEU A 83 -5.83 -5.01 0.37
N LYS A 84 -6.68 -4.33 1.15
CA LYS A 84 -6.66 -4.40 2.62
C LYS A 84 -6.83 -5.84 3.12
N LEU A 85 -7.76 -6.60 2.54
CA LEU A 85 -7.94 -8.01 2.88
C LEU A 85 -6.68 -8.85 2.58
N LYS A 86 -6.06 -8.64 1.42
CA LYS A 86 -4.79 -9.31 1.07
C LYS A 86 -3.66 -8.95 2.05
N LEU A 87 -3.54 -7.67 2.42
CA LEU A 87 -2.54 -7.20 3.38
C LEU A 87 -2.77 -7.77 4.79
N LYS A 88 -4.03 -7.82 5.26
CA LYS A 88 -4.39 -8.44 6.54
C LYS A 88 -4.09 -9.94 6.54
N HIS A 89 -4.48 -10.64 5.49
CA HIS A 89 -4.14 -12.07 5.35
C HIS A 89 -2.62 -12.30 5.39
N ARG A 90 -1.84 -11.44 4.70
CA ARG A 90 -0.37 -11.51 4.73
C ARG A 90 0.21 -11.20 6.12
N LEU A 91 -0.43 -10.36 6.90
CA LEU A 91 -0.03 -10.05 8.27
C LEU A 91 -0.29 -11.25 9.21
N ASP A 92 -1.38 -11.99 8.99
CA ASP A 92 -1.78 -13.16 9.78
C ASP A 92 -1.07 -14.46 9.35
N ASP A 93 -0.39 -14.47 8.19
CA ASP A 93 0.35 -15.64 7.70
C ASP A 93 1.64 -15.84 8.51
N HIS A 94 1.57 -16.78 9.45
CA HIS A 94 2.67 -17.09 10.36
C HIS A 94 3.84 -17.79 9.68
N GLU A 95 3.59 -18.60 8.65
CA GLU A 95 4.60 -19.47 8.05
C GLU A 95 5.46 -18.75 7.01
N ASN A 96 4.83 -17.96 6.12
CA ASN A 96 5.50 -17.44 4.93
C ASN A 96 5.93 -15.97 5.03
N SER A 97 5.41 -15.21 6.01
CA SER A 97 5.73 -13.79 6.14
C SER A 97 7.01 -13.54 6.90
N SER A 98 7.94 -12.78 6.34
CA SER A 98 9.11 -12.27 7.07
C SER A 98 8.71 -11.09 7.97
N PRO A 99 9.49 -10.76 9.03
CA PRO A 99 9.24 -9.57 9.84
C PRO A 99 9.19 -8.28 9.00
N GLN A 100 9.99 -8.21 7.93
CA GLN A 100 10.00 -7.07 7.02
C GLN A 100 8.71 -6.98 6.23
N THR A 101 8.23 -8.09 5.65
CA THR A 101 6.98 -8.11 4.88
C THR A 101 5.76 -7.80 5.75
N MET A 102 5.78 -8.21 7.02
CA MET A 102 4.75 -7.84 8.01
C MET A 102 4.78 -6.33 8.29
N ALA A 103 5.95 -5.76 8.54
CA ALA A 103 6.11 -4.31 8.78
C ALA A 103 5.66 -3.49 7.57
N ASP A 104 6.01 -3.91 6.35
CA ASP A 104 5.57 -3.27 5.11
C ASP A 104 4.04 -3.34 4.96
N SER A 105 3.41 -4.47 5.29
CA SER A 105 1.96 -4.63 5.26
C SER A 105 1.26 -3.70 6.25
N VAL A 106 1.76 -3.62 7.50
CA VAL A 106 1.26 -2.67 8.51
C VAL A 106 1.39 -1.23 8.03
N HIS A 107 2.54 -0.86 7.45
CA HIS A 107 2.77 0.49 6.93
C HIS A 107 1.75 0.87 5.84
N LEU A 108 1.44 -0.04 4.92
CA LEU A 108 0.44 0.19 3.87
C LEU A 108 -0.98 0.30 4.45
N LEU A 109 -1.35 -0.57 5.40
CA LEU A 109 -2.65 -0.52 6.08
C LEU A 109 -2.84 0.78 6.86
N LEU A 110 -1.80 1.30 7.51
CA LEU A 110 -1.82 2.62 8.16
C LEU A 110 -2.06 3.76 7.16
N GLN A 111 -1.45 3.71 5.98
CA GLN A 111 -1.71 4.69 4.92
C GLN A 111 -3.15 4.62 4.40
N LEU A 112 -3.78 3.43 4.44
CA LEU A 112 -5.18 3.21 4.10
C LEU A 112 -6.14 3.50 5.27
N LYS A 113 -5.64 4.11 6.36
CA LYS A 113 -6.40 4.57 7.52
C LYS A 113 -7.10 3.45 8.32
N GLU A 114 -6.53 2.24 8.28
CA GLU A 114 -6.99 1.16 9.15
C GLU A 114 -6.69 1.46 10.64
N PRO A 115 -7.50 0.94 11.58
CA PRO A 115 -7.34 1.20 13.01
C PRO A 115 -5.97 0.74 13.51
N VAL A 116 -5.20 1.66 14.09
CA VAL A 116 -3.83 1.39 14.58
C VAL A 116 -3.81 0.28 15.63
N GLN A 117 -4.81 0.28 16.55
CA GLN A 117 -4.86 -0.68 17.66
C GLN A 117 -4.99 -2.11 17.15
N GLU A 118 -5.91 -2.37 16.22
CA GLU A 118 -6.11 -3.68 15.61
C GLU A 118 -4.85 -4.18 14.89
N LEU A 119 -4.17 -3.28 14.17
CA LEU A 119 -2.94 -3.61 13.47
C LEU A 119 -1.79 -3.94 14.43
N CYS A 120 -1.67 -3.20 15.54
CA CYS A 120 -0.68 -3.47 16.57
C CYS A 120 -0.94 -4.83 17.24
N ASP A 121 -2.19 -5.12 17.59
CA ASP A 121 -2.55 -6.36 18.25
C ASP A 121 -2.31 -7.58 17.33
N SER A 122 -2.68 -7.48 16.04
CA SER A 122 -2.40 -8.51 15.04
C SER A 122 -0.90 -8.71 14.84
N TYR A 123 -0.12 -7.63 14.64
CA TYR A 123 1.33 -7.68 14.47
C TYR A 123 2.03 -8.32 15.68
N LEU A 124 1.67 -7.91 16.89
CA LEU A 124 2.27 -8.43 18.13
C LEU A 124 1.93 -9.90 18.35
N SER A 125 0.66 -10.30 18.10
CA SER A 125 0.25 -11.70 18.25
C SER A 125 0.99 -12.61 17.26
N THR A 126 1.08 -12.24 16.00
CA THR A 126 1.83 -12.98 14.97
C THR A 126 3.32 -13.05 15.28
N SER A 127 3.93 -11.92 15.70
CA SER A 127 5.35 -11.89 16.08
C SER A 127 5.64 -12.77 17.28
N ARG A 128 4.74 -12.82 18.27
CA ARG A 128 4.86 -13.70 19.45
C ARG A 128 4.83 -15.17 19.07
N ILE A 129 3.92 -15.58 18.20
CA ILE A 129 3.81 -16.96 17.71
C ILE A 129 5.12 -17.37 17.02
N LYS A 130 5.63 -16.55 16.09
CA LYS A 130 6.89 -16.81 15.37
C LYS A 130 8.09 -16.94 16.31
N LEU A 131 8.17 -16.06 17.31
CA LEU A 131 9.24 -16.14 18.31
C LEU A 131 9.16 -17.44 19.11
N GLN A 132 7.96 -17.85 19.52
CA GLN A 132 7.74 -19.10 20.26
C GLN A 132 8.12 -20.32 19.42
N GLU A 133 7.76 -20.34 18.15
CA GLU A 133 8.14 -21.41 17.21
C GLU A 133 9.65 -21.50 17.02
N SER A 134 10.31 -20.35 16.87
CA SER A 134 11.76 -20.26 16.75
C SER A 134 12.46 -20.78 18.00
N LEU A 135 11.98 -20.45 19.20
CA LEU A 135 12.50 -20.94 20.47
C LEU A 135 12.30 -22.45 20.62
N ASN A 136 11.12 -22.97 20.24
CA ASN A 136 10.85 -24.39 20.28
C ASN A 136 11.76 -25.19 19.31
N ASN A 137 12.02 -24.63 18.14
CA ASN A 137 12.93 -25.27 17.16
C ASN A 137 14.38 -25.26 17.68
N LEU A 138 14.85 -24.18 18.29
CA LEU A 138 16.16 -24.13 18.92
C LEU A 138 16.28 -25.13 20.09
N SER A 139 15.27 -25.21 20.94
CA SER A 139 15.24 -26.17 22.03
C SER A 139 15.39 -27.62 21.55
N ARG A 140 14.63 -27.99 20.49
CA ARG A 140 14.76 -29.33 19.88
C ARG A 140 16.16 -29.58 19.31
N GLN A 141 16.76 -28.60 18.64
CA GLN A 141 18.11 -28.73 18.10
C GLN A 141 19.15 -28.96 19.21
N VAL A 142 19.03 -28.24 20.32
CA VAL A 142 19.90 -28.40 21.50
C VAL A 142 19.71 -29.79 22.11
N GLU A 143 18.50 -30.28 22.30
CA GLU A 143 18.21 -31.60 22.81
C GLU A 143 18.85 -32.72 21.94
N VAL A 144 18.68 -32.58 20.61
CA VAL A 144 19.31 -33.49 19.66
C VAL A 144 20.83 -33.45 19.79
N PHE A 145 21.42 -32.28 19.85
CA PHE A 145 22.88 -32.12 20.01
C PHE A 145 23.40 -32.75 21.33
N ILE A 146 22.71 -32.50 22.44
CA ILE A 146 23.06 -33.10 23.75
C ILE A 146 22.97 -34.64 23.68
N THR A 147 21.91 -35.16 23.07
CA THR A 147 21.74 -36.63 22.94
C THR A 147 22.87 -37.22 22.12
N TYR A 148 23.24 -36.64 20.97
CA TYR A 148 24.38 -37.11 20.19
C TYR A 148 25.70 -37.04 20.97
N THR A 149 25.96 -35.96 21.71
CA THR A 149 27.20 -35.81 22.49
C THR A 149 27.29 -36.83 23.62
N LEU A 150 26.17 -37.10 24.28
CA LEU A 150 26.12 -38.12 25.33
C LEU A 150 26.36 -39.53 24.78
N ILE A 151 25.80 -39.87 23.61
CA ILE A 151 26.03 -41.16 22.94
C ILE A 151 27.51 -41.34 22.56
N TYR A 152 28.15 -40.31 22.01
CA TYR A 152 29.57 -40.35 21.65
C TYR A 152 30.52 -40.37 22.87
N PHE A 153 30.07 -39.94 24.04
CA PHE A 153 30.92 -39.94 25.27
C PHE A 153 30.78 -41.25 26.03
N TRP A 154 29.76 -42.06 25.76
CA TRP A 154 29.50 -43.37 26.43
C TRP A 154 29.94 -44.58 25.61
N PHE A 155 30.31 -44.41 24.37
CA PHE A 155 30.90 -45.45 23.51
C PHE A 155 32.36 -45.14 23.20
#